data_fa4dbebfe0a292aa7b4ea50d7e5a2c8b
#
_entry.id   fa4dbebfe0a292aa7b4ea50d7e5a2c8b
#
_cell.length_a   1.000
_cell.length_b   1.000
_cell.length_c   1.000
_cell.angle_alpha   90.00
_cell.angle_beta   90.00
_cell.angle_gamma   90.00
#
_symmetry.space_group_name_H-M   'P 1'
#
loop_
_entity.id
_entity.type
_entity.pdbx_description
1 polymer ?
#
loop_
_entity_poly.entity_id
_entity_poly.type
_entity_poly.pdbx_seq_one_letter_code
_entity_poly.pdbx_strand_id
1 'polypeptide(L)'
;NEVPSVSGRLLADEAAIDALEIPALNKGRIAQYLKANMLTAKNITDRPVLAGCIGPYSLAGRLYDMSEIMMLIYINPEAANTLLRKCTDFIIRYCMALKATGVNGVVMAEPAAGLLSNEDCLQYSSVFVKEIVEKVQDDHFTVVLHNCGNTGNCTQAMVYTGAAAYHFGNKINMEEALKEVPADALAMGNL
;
A
#
# COMPACT_ATOMS: atom_id res chain seq x y z
N ASN A 1 14.06 -9.58 -20.94
CA ASN A 1 13.60 -9.79 -19.57
C ASN A 1 12.73 -8.61 -19.16
N GLU A 2 11.43 -8.74 -19.35
CA GLU A 2 10.47 -7.73 -18.92
C GLU A 2 10.07 -7.98 -17.45
N VAL A 3 9.83 -6.90 -16.71
CA VAL A 3 9.25 -6.99 -15.38
C VAL A 3 7.84 -7.52 -15.53
N PRO A 4 7.46 -8.61 -14.86
CA PRO A 4 6.12 -9.15 -14.96
C PRO A 4 5.09 -8.14 -14.48
N SER A 5 4.05 -7.96 -15.29
CA SER A 5 2.92 -7.11 -14.97
C SER A 5 1.62 -7.91 -15.06
N VAL A 6 0.60 -7.46 -14.33
CA VAL A 6 -0.74 -8.00 -14.47
C VAL A 6 -1.32 -7.52 -15.80
N SER A 7 -1.76 -8.46 -16.62
CA SER A 7 -2.38 -8.19 -17.90
C SER A 7 -3.87 -8.57 -17.82
N GLY A 8 -4.74 -7.59 -17.98
CA GLY A 8 -6.19 -7.77 -17.92
C GLY A 8 -6.75 -7.90 -16.49
N ARG A 9 -8.05 -8.10 -16.42
CA ARG A 9 -8.81 -8.30 -15.19
C ARG A 9 -8.69 -9.74 -14.70
N LEU A 10 -8.24 -9.95 -13.47
CA LEU A 10 -8.08 -11.29 -12.89
C LEU A 10 -9.36 -11.80 -12.21
N LEU A 11 -10.11 -10.91 -11.55
CA LEU A 11 -11.38 -11.22 -10.91
C LEU A 11 -12.51 -10.73 -11.83
N ALA A 12 -13.22 -11.65 -12.46
CA ALA A 12 -14.22 -11.33 -13.47
C ALA A 12 -15.46 -10.62 -12.91
N ASP A 13 -15.86 -10.98 -11.70
CA ASP A 13 -17.09 -10.55 -11.05
C ASP A 13 -16.99 -10.63 -9.52
N GLU A 14 -18.09 -10.33 -8.83
CA GLU A 14 -18.19 -10.36 -7.38
C GLU A 14 -18.09 -11.77 -6.81
N ALA A 15 -18.59 -12.79 -7.53
CA ALA A 15 -18.44 -14.18 -7.11
C ALA A 15 -16.96 -14.62 -7.10
N ALA A 16 -16.17 -14.08 -8.03
CA ALA A 16 -14.71 -14.28 -8.03
C ALA A 16 -14.01 -13.57 -6.85
N ILE A 17 -14.55 -12.42 -6.39
CA ILE A 17 -14.08 -11.76 -5.16
C ILE A 17 -14.32 -12.68 -3.96
N ASP A 18 -15.51 -13.22 -3.83
CA ASP A 18 -15.87 -14.11 -2.71
C ASP A 18 -15.03 -15.39 -2.71
N ALA A 19 -14.80 -15.98 -3.87
CA ALA A 19 -13.99 -17.17 -4.04
C ALA A 19 -12.47 -16.95 -3.91
N LEU A 20 -12.01 -15.67 -3.90
CA LEU A 20 -10.58 -15.36 -3.82
C LEU A 20 -9.98 -15.86 -2.51
N GLU A 21 -9.06 -16.80 -2.60
CA GLU A 21 -8.26 -17.25 -1.46
C GLU A 21 -6.99 -16.42 -1.30
N ILE A 22 -6.65 -16.11 -0.05
CA ILE A 22 -5.39 -15.40 0.26
C ILE A 22 -4.23 -16.40 0.11
N PRO A 23 -3.28 -16.16 -0.82
CA PRO A 23 -2.22 -17.11 -1.07
C PRO A 23 -1.25 -17.20 0.11
N ALA A 24 -0.67 -18.38 0.29
CA ALA A 24 0.41 -18.58 1.24
C ALA A 24 1.70 -17.87 0.76
N LEU A 25 2.50 -17.36 1.69
CA LEU A 25 3.71 -16.57 1.39
C LEU A 25 4.85 -17.36 0.73
N ASN A 26 4.74 -18.69 0.66
CA ASN A 26 5.68 -19.55 -0.06
C ASN A 26 5.28 -19.77 -1.55
N LYS A 27 4.21 -19.15 -2.01
CA LYS A 27 3.74 -19.26 -3.39
C LYS A 27 4.36 -18.18 -4.29
N GLY A 28 4.44 -18.51 -5.58
CA GLY A 28 4.93 -17.61 -6.62
C GLY A 28 6.35 -17.09 -6.32
N ARG A 29 6.52 -15.77 -6.43
CA ARG A 29 7.82 -15.11 -6.22
C ARG A 29 8.01 -14.55 -4.81
N ILE A 30 7.02 -14.65 -3.94
CA ILE A 30 7.07 -14.06 -2.60
C ILE A 30 8.30 -14.54 -1.83
N ALA A 31 8.57 -15.85 -1.85
CA ALA A 31 9.74 -16.44 -1.21
C ALA A 31 11.07 -15.86 -1.72
N GLN A 32 11.15 -15.52 -3.02
CA GLN A 32 12.34 -14.91 -3.62
C GLN A 32 12.52 -13.47 -3.15
N TYR A 33 11.43 -12.70 -3.06
CA TYR A 33 11.48 -11.34 -2.53
C TYR A 33 11.87 -11.31 -1.06
N LEU A 34 11.33 -12.20 -0.24
CA LEU A 34 11.72 -12.31 1.17
C LEU A 34 13.19 -12.68 1.31
N LYS A 35 13.69 -13.64 0.51
CA LYS A 35 15.12 -14.01 0.49
C LYS A 35 16.00 -12.84 0.05
N ALA A 36 15.62 -12.09 -0.99
CA ALA A 36 16.37 -10.93 -1.45
C ALA A 36 16.45 -9.86 -0.37
N ASN A 37 15.33 -9.52 0.28
CA ASN A 37 15.30 -8.55 1.37
C ASN A 37 16.16 -8.98 2.57
N MET A 38 16.10 -10.25 2.95
CA MET A 38 16.97 -10.80 4.02
C MET A 38 18.45 -10.66 3.67
N LEU A 39 18.84 -10.98 2.43
CA LEU A 39 20.25 -10.85 1.99
C LEU A 39 20.68 -9.38 1.96
N THR A 40 19.78 -8.47 1.51
CA THR A 40 20.08 -7.03 1.49
C THR A 40 20.25 -6.50 2.91
N ALA A 41 19.34 -6.79 3.82
CA ALA A 41 19.42 -6.36 5.22
C ALA A 41 20.69 -6.88 5.91
N LYS A 42 21.10 -8.10 5.59
CA LYS A 42 22.34 -8.69 6.13
C LYS A 42 23.61 -7.99 5.62
N ASN A 43 23.63 -7.53 4.37
CA ASN A 43 24.83 -7.00 3.74
C ASN A 43 24.95 -5.48 3.82
N ILE A 44 23.83 -4.76 3.98
CA ILE A 44 23.79 -3.30 4.12
C ILE A 44 23.61 -2.97 5.60
N THR A 45 24.65 -2.46 6.24
CA THR A 45 24.69 -2.19 7.68
C THR A 45 24.92 -0.72 8.02
N ASP A 46 25.19 0.12 7.03
CA ASP A 46 25.51 1.54 7.16
C ASP A 46 24.32 2.47 6.95
N ARG A 47 23.17 1.94 6.54
CA ARG A 47 21.94 2.68 6.29
C ARG A 47 20.71 1.79 6.39
N PRO A 48 19.50 2.38 6.60
CA PRO A 48 18.25 1.62 6.60
C PRO A 48 17.99 0.92 5.25
N VAL A 49 17.43 -0.28 5.32
CA VAL A 49 16.94 -1.03 4.17
C VAL A 49 15.43 -1.07 4.24
N LEU A 50 14.76 -0.53 3.24
CA LEU A 50 13.31 -0.54 3.10
C LEU A 50 12.91 -1.52 1.99
N ALA A 51 11.98 -2.41 2.30
CA ALA A 51 11.33 -3.26 1.29
C ALA A 51 10.25 -2.48 0.54
N GLY A 52 9.70 -3.06 -0.51
CA GLY A 52 8.56 -2.50 -1.25
C GLY A 52 7.34 -3.40 -1.16
N CYS A 53 6.16 -2.80 -1.05
CA CYS A 53 4.89 -3.49 -1.26
C CYS A 53 3.87 -2.55 -1.91
N ILE A 54 2.78 -3.12 -2.41
CA ILE A 54 1.63 -2.38 -2.91
C ILE A 54 0.65 -2.16 -1.76
N GLY A 55 -0.11 -1.06 -1.77
CA GLY A 55 -1.19 -0.83 -0.82
C GLY A 55 -2.50 -1.53 -1.20
N PRO A 56 -3.48 -1.60 -0.27
CA PRO A 56 -4.67 -2.44 -0.43
C PRO A 56 -5.58 -2.02 -1.57
N TYR A 57 -5.84 -0.73 -1.76
CA TYR A 57 -6.70 -0.25 -2.85
C TYR A 57 -6.03 -0.43 -4.22
N SER A 58 -4.74 -0.14 -4.30
CA SER A 58 -3.95 -0.35 -5.52
C SER A 58 -3.86 -1.84 -5.87
N LEU A 59 -3.75 -2.74 -4.88
CA LEU A 59 -3.79 -4.18 -5.11
C LEU A 59 -5.17 -4.62 -5.61
N ALA A 60 -6.25 -4.15 -4.97
CA ALA A 60 -7.61 -4.43 -5.41
C ALA A 60 -7.84 -3.99 -6.86
N GLY A 61 -7.39 -2.79 -7.24
CA GLY A 61 -7.45 -2.32 -8.62
C GLY A 61 -6.61 -3.14 -9.59
N ARG A 62 -5.51 -3.75 -9.16
CA ARG A 62 -4.76 -4.70 -10.01
C ARG A 62 -5.48 -6.03 -10.22
N LEU A 63 -6.24 -6.48 -9.23
CA LEU A 63 -6.99 -7.74 -9.29
C LEU A 63 -8.32 -7.60 -10.04
N TYR A 64 -9.05 -6.51 -9.80
CA TYR A 64 -10.42 -6.31 -10.32
C TYR A 64 -10.49 -5.40 -11.53
N ASP A 65 -9.41 -4.75 -11.94
CA ASP A 65 -9.26 -3.61 -12.84
C ASP A 65 -9.51 -2.26 -12.15
N MET A 66 -8.72 -1.25 -12.58
CA MET A 66 -8.73 0.06 -11.93
C MET A 66 -10.03 0.82 -12.12
N SER A 67 -10.61 0.79 -13.32
CA SER A 67 -11.88 1.45 -13.60
C SER A 67 -13.03 0.74 -12.91
N GLU A 68 -12.98 -0.59 -12.87
CA GLU A 68 -14.02 -1.41 -12.28
C GLU A 68 -14.07 -1.27 -10.74
N ILE A 69 -12.91 -1.20 -10.05
CA ILE A 69 -12.92 -0.97 -8.60
C ILE A 69 -13.44 0.42 -8.23
N MET A 70 -13.14 1.44 -9.05
CA MET A 70 -13.66 2.79 -8.87
C MET A 70 -15.20 2.86 -9.04
N MET A 71 -15.78 1.99 -9.85
CA MET A 71 -17.23 1.87 -9.96
C MET A 71 -17.80 1.00 -8.84
N LEU A 72 -17.11 -0.07 -8.47
CA LEU A 72 -17.58 -1.04 -7.48
C LEU A 72 -17.82 -0.41 -6.11
N ILE A 73 -16.99 0.55 -5.69
CA ILE A 73 -17.17 1.26 -4.40
C ILE A 73 -18.51 1.99 -4.29
N TYR A 74 -19.16 2.31 -5.42
CA TYR A 74 -20.50 2.96 -5.45
C TYR A 74 -21.62 1.97 -5.77
N ILE A 75 -21.36 0.98 -6.65
CA ILE A 75 -22.39 0.05 -7.12
C ILE A 75 -22.61 -1.07 -6.08
N ASN A 76 -21.54 -1.60 -5.53
CA ASN A 76 -21.57 -2.64 -4.51
C ASN A 76 -20.44 -2.45 -3.48
N PRO A 77 -20.61 -1.51 -2.53
CA PRO A 77 -19.61 -1.21 -1.50
C PRO A 77 -19.23 -2.43 -0.64
N GLU A 78 -20.14 -3.39 -0.48
CA GLU A 78 -19.90 -4.61 0.31
C GLU A 78 -18.88 -5.51 -0.38
N ALA A 79 -19.04 -5.75 -1.68
CA ALA A 79 -18.08 -6.52 -2.47
C ALA A 79 -16.71 -5.82 -2.53
N ALA A 80 -16.69 -4.47 -2.68
CA ALA A 80 -15.47 -3.69 -2.63
C ALA A 80 -14.74 -3.86 -1.29
N ASN A 81 -15.45 -3.75 -0.17
CA ASN A 81 -14.89 -3.94 1.16
C ASN A 81 -14.38 -5.37 1.37
N THR A 82 -15.08 -6.37 0.84
CA THR A 82 -14.63 -7.78 0.89
C THR A 82 -13.29 -7.95 0.19
N LEU A 83 -13.13 -7.39 -1.01
CA LEU A 83 -11.88 -7.44 -1.74
C LEU A 83 -10.76 -6.69 -1.01
N LEU A 84 -11.04 -5.48 -0.53
CA LEU A 84 -10.09 -4.67 0.23
C LEU A 84 -9.64 -5.36 1.52
N ARG A 85 -10.55 -6.03 2.22
CA ARG A 85 -10.22 -6.83 3.40
C ARG A 85 -9.25 -7.97 3.07
N LYS A 86 -9.51 -8.72 2.01
CA LYS A 86 -8.62 -9.80 1.56
C LYS A 86 -7.23 -9.27 1.16
N CYS A 87 -7.18 -8.14 0.45
CA CYS A 87 -5.92 -7.47 0.11
C CYS A 87 -5.16 -7.04 1.37
N THR A 88 -5.84 -6.43 2.33
CA THR A 88 -5.26 -5.98 3.61
C THR A 88 -4.67 -7.14 4.41
N ASP A 89 -5.41 -8.22 4.57
CA ASP A 89 -4.95 -9.41 5.29
C ASP A 89 -3.71 -10.04 4.65
N PHE A 90 -3.66 -10.07 3.32
CA PHE A 90 -2.46 -10.51 2.60
C PHE A 90 -1.27 -9.58 2.87
N ILE A 91 -1.47 -8.25 2.77
CA ILE A 91 -0.41 -7.27 2.94
C ILE A 91 0.13 -7.28 4.37
N ILE A 92 -0.74 -7.41 5.38
CA ILE A 92 -0.30 -7.56 6.79
C ILE A 92 0.65 -8.76 6.92
N ARG A 93 0.23 -9.93 6.43
CA ARG A 93 1.06 -11.15 6.48
C ARG A 93 2.38 -10.95 5.76
N TYR A 94 2.36 -10.30 4.58
CA TYR A 94 3.56 -10.03 3.80
C TYR A 94 4.49 -9.04 4.51
N CYS A 95 3.98 -7.94 5.06
CA CYS A 95 4.78 -6.98 5.82
C CYS A 95 5.38 -7.59 7.09
N MET A 96 4.64 -8.45 7.80
CA MET A 96 5.19 -9.20 8.95
C MET A 96 6.33 -10.15 8.53
N ALA A 97 6.20 -10.80 7.37
CA ALA A 97 7.28 -11.63 6.84
C ALA A 97 8.48 -10.78 6.38
N LEU A 98 8.26 -9.61 5.78
CA LEU A 98 9.33 -8.65 5.47
C LEU A 98 10.05 -8.19 6.74
N LYS A 99 9.32 -7.81 7.78
CA LYS A 99 9.87 -7.44 9.08
C LYS A 99 10.77 -8.53 9.66
N ALA A 100 10.36 -9.80 9.55
CA ALA A 100 11.15 -10.94 9.98
C ALA A 100 12.45 -11.15 9.17
N THR A 101 12.60 -10.52 7.99
CA THR A 101 13.87 -10.56 7.22
C THR A 101 14.95 -9.63 7.75
N GLY A 102 14.63 -8.74 8.70
CA GLY A 102 15.54 -7.77 9.27
C GLY A 102 15.62 -6.43 8.53
N VAL A 103 14.73 -6.16 7.56
CA VAL A 103 14.60 -4.83 6.94
C VAL A 103 13.99 -3.83 7.92
N ASN A 104 14.33 -2.55 7.78
CA ASN A 104 13.94 -1.48 8.69
C ASN A 104 12.56 -0.88 8.41
N GLY A 105 11.90 -1.35 7.37
CA GLY A 105 10.58 -0.86 7.01
C GLY A 105 10.15 -1.22 5.61
N VAL A 106 9.06 -0.62 5.20
CA VAL A 106 8.44 -0.84 3.89
C VAL A 106 8.01 0.47 3.26
N VAL A 107 8.25 0.63 1.95
CA VAL A 107 7.58 1.65 1.13
C VAL A 107 6.32 1.00 0.56
N MET A 108 5.17 1.44 1.06
CA MET A 108 3.86 0.98 0.61
C MET A 108 3.32 1.91 -0.47
N ALA A 109 3.26 1.42 -1.70
CA ALA A 109 2.78 2.18 -2.85
C ALA A 109 1.27 2.08 -3.01
N GLU A 110 0.58 3.22 -2.85
CA GLU A 110 -0.89 3.33 -2.94
C GLU A 110 -1.33 4.40 -3.95
N PRO A 111 -0.76 4.41 -5.19
CA PRO A 111 -1.02 5.48 -6.14
C PRO A 111 -2.47 5.54 -6.62
N ALA A 112 -3.18 4.42 -6.64
CA ALA A 112 -4.57 4.36 -7.08
C ALA A 112 -5.51 5.14 -6.16
N ALA A 113 -5.22 5.22 -4.87
CA ALA A 113 -5.99 6.00 -3.91
C ALA A 113 -5.96 7.51 -4.21
N GLY A 114 -4.93 7.99 -4.88
CA GLY A 114 -4.85 9.38 -5.32
C GLY A 114 -5.85 9.77 -6.43
N LEU A 115 -6.52 8.80 -7.04
CA LEU A 115 -7.60 9.02 -8.01
C LEU A 115 -8.96 9.25 -7.34
N LEU A 116 -9.06 8.99 -6.05
CA LEU A 116 -10.28 9.12 -5.27
C LEU A 116 -10.46 10.53 -4.71
N SER A 117 -11.68 10.87 -4.31
CA SER A 117 -11.92 12.00 -3.44
C SER A 117 -11.24 11.78 -2.08
N ASN A 118 -11.08 12.82 -1.25
CA ASN A 118 -10.52 12.64 0.09
C ASN A 118 -11.40 11.72 0.95
N GLU A 119 -12.72 11.82 0.82
CA GLU A 119 -13.68 10.98 1.55
C GLU A 119 -13.59 9.51 1.12
N ASP A 120 -13.59 9.24 -0.18
CA ASP A 120 -13.45 7.87 -0.70
C ASP A 120 -12.07 7.30 -0.41
N CYS A 121 -11.01 8.12 -0.50
CA CYS A 121 -9.66 7.72 -0.13
C CYS A 121 -9.62 7.32 1.35
N LEU A 122 -10.25 8.09 2.23
CA LEU A 122 -10.36 7.75 3.65
C LEU A 122 -11.08 6.42 3.85
N GLN A 123 -12.24 6.24 3.20
CA GLN A 123 -13.11 5.08 3.39
C GLN A 123 -12.57 3.79 2.76
N TYR A 124 -12.00 3.86 1.55
CA TYR A 124 -11.64 2.68 0.76
C TYR A 124 -10.12 2.41 0.65
N SER A 125 -9.29 3.31 1.18
CA SER A 125 -7.84 3.11 1.24
C SER A 125 -7.30 3.31 2.65
N SER A 126 -7.48 4.51 3.22
CA SER A 126 -6.77 4.91 4.43
C SER A 126 -7.12 4.09 5.66
N VAL A 127 -8.37 3.70 5.85
CA VAL A 127 -8.78 2.84 6.99
C VAL A 127 -8.10 1.47 6.93
N PHE A 128 -7.88 0.94 5.75
CA PHE A 128 -7.19 -0.34 5.53
C PHE A 128 -5.68 -0.21 5.69
N VAL A 129 -5.10 0.88 5.19
CA VAL A 129 -3.67 1.18 5.40
C VAL A 129 -3.39 1.42 6.88
N LYS A 130 -4.27 2.15 7.59
CA LYS A 130 -4.16 2.36 9.04
C LYS A 130 -4.08 1.05 9.80
N GLU A 131 -4.95 0.10 9.50
CA GLU A 131 -4.91 -1.23 10.13
C GLU A 131 -3.57 -1.95 9.88
N ILE A 132 -3.01 -1.83 8.67
CA ILE A 132 -1.69 -2.38 8.39
C ILE A 132 -0.63 -1.68 9.24
N VAL A 133 -0.62 -0.35 9.26
CA VAL A 133 0.32 0.46 10.05
C VAL A 133 0.29 0.05 11.51
N GLU A 134 -0.90 0.00 12.13
CA GLU A 134 -1.10 -0.38 13.54
C GLU A 134 -0.59 -1.78 13.88
N LYS A 135 -0.59 -2.70 12.90
CA LYS A 135 -0.14 -4.09 13.11
C LYS A 135 1.35 -4.30 12.86
N VAL A 136 1.98 -3.50 11.99
CA VAL A 136 3.34 -3.80 11.54
C VAL A 136 4.38 -2.77 11.97
N GLN A 137 3.98 -1.48 12.10
CA GLN A 137 4.88 -0.39 12.45
C GLN A 137 5.25 -0.40 13.94
N ASP A 138 6.53 -0.23 14.23
CA ASP A 138 7.06 -0.01 15.58
C ASP A 138 8.41 0.73 15.50
N ASP A 139 9.14 0.81 16.62
CA ASP A 139 10.44 1.49 16.73
C ASP A 139 11.52 0.93 15.79
N HIS A 140 11.32 -0.26 15.23
CA HIS A 140 12.28 -0.98 14.39
C HIS A 140 11.79 -1.22 12.96
N PHE A 141 10.51 -0.94 12.68
CA PHE A 141 9.91 -1.16 11.36
C PHE A 141 9.00 -0.01 10.96
N THR A 142 9.46 0.78 10.02
CA THR A 142 8.76 1.99 9.54
C THR A 142 7.89 1.69 8.33
N VAL A 143 6.68 2.24 8.30
CA VAL A 143 5.85 2.30 7.09
C VAL A 143 6.02 3.68 6.45
N VAL A 144 6.49 3.70 5.20
CA VAL A 144 6.50 4.86 4.32
C VAL A 144 5.32 4.73 3.37
N LEU A 145 4.29 5.55 3.53
CA LEU A 145 3.15 5.55 2.61
C LEU A 145 3.47 6.40 1.38
N HIS A 146 3.55 5.77 0.21
CA HIS A 146 3.80 6.45 -1.06
C HIS A 146 2.51 6.57 -1.87
N ASN A 147 2.12 7.81 -2.20
CA ASN A 147 1.00 8.08 -3.09
C ASN A 147 1.37 9.16 -4.12
N CYS A 148 1.94 8.74 -5.25
CA CYS A 148 2.26 9.65 -6.35
C CYS A 148 1.03 10.08 -7.17
N GLY A 149 -0.14 9.48 -6.95
CA GLY A 149 -1.42 9.90 -7.53
C GLY A 149 -2.06 11.08 -6.80
N ASN A 150 -1.66 11.35 -5.55
CA ASN A 150 -2.16 12.48 -4.78
C ASN A 150 -1.64 13.80 -5.36
N THR A 151 -2.55 14.67 -5.78
CA THR A 151 -2.27 16.01 -6.30
C THR A 151 -2.62 17.12 -5.29
N GLY A 152 -2.89 16.75 -4.03
CA GLY A 152 -3.30 17.62 -2.94
C GLY A 152 -4.68 17.29 -2.35
N ASN A 153 -5.48 16.50 -3.06
CA ASN A 153 -6.85 16.17 -2.67
C ASN A 153 -6.99 15.06 -1.62
N CYS A 154 -5.94 14.29 -1.36
CA CYS A 154 -5.98 13.13 -0.46
C CYS A 154 -4.97 13.20 0.68
N THR A 155 -4.33 14.34 0.93
CA THR A 155 -3.25 14.46 1.95
C THR A 155 -3.78 14.15 3.34
N GLN A 156 -4.95 14.65 3.72
CA GLN A 156 -5.57 14.38 5.02
C GLN A 156 -5.90 12.89 5.19
N ALA A 157 -6.44 12.25 4.15
CA ALA A 157 -6.69 10.81 4.16
C ALA A 157 -5.39 10.00 4.31
N MET A 158 -4.29 10.42 3.65
CA MET A 158 -2.97 9.79 3.85
C MET A 158 -2.51 9.93 5.30
N VAL A 159 -2.58 11.12 5.86
CA VAL A 159 -2.14 11.41 7.24
C VAL A 159 -2.94 10.61 8.28
N TYR A 160 -4.23 10.40 8.05
CA TYR A 160 -5.08 9.57 8.91
C TYR A 160 -4.53 8.16 9.14
N THR A 161 -3.72 7.63 8.22
CA THR A 161 -3.16 6.28 8.33
C THR A 161 -2.18 6.10 9.48
N GLY A 162 -1.57 7.17 9.98
CA GLY A 162 -0.56 7.11 11.04
C GLY A 162 0.77 6.51 10.60
N ALA A 163 1.06 6.48 9.28
CA ALA A 163 2.37 6.07 8.79
C ALA A 163 3.47 7.03 9.29
N ALA A 164 4.65 6.50 9.58
CA ALA A 164 5.77 7.31 10.07
C ALA A 164 6.37 8.25 9.00
N ALA A 165 6.11 7.96 7.72
CA ALA A 165 6.55 8.80 6.62
C ALA A 165 5.54 8.81 5.48
N TYR A 166 5.44 9.96 4.81
CA TYR A 166 4.58 10.17 3.64
C TYR A 166 5.44 10.60 2.46
N HIS A 167 5.44 9.80 1.40
CA HIS A 167 6.17 10.08 0.18
C HIS A 167 5.23 10.51 -0.93
N PHE A 168 5.43 11.74 -1.41
CA PHE A 168 4.58 12.41 -2.38
C PHE A 168 5.14 12.32 -3.80
N GLY A 169 4.27 12.39 -4.80
CA GLY A 169 4.63 12.47 -6.20
C GLY A 169 4.98 13.91 -6.65
N ASN A 170 5.45 14.05 -7.86
CA ASN A 170 5.94 15.31 -8.43
C ASN A 170 4.87 16.37 -8.72
N LYS A 171 3.58 16.02 -8.62
CA LYS A 171 2.47 16.94 -8.92
C LYS A 171 1.92 17.67 -7.71
N ILE A 172 2.32 17.29 -6.50
CA ILE A 172 1.82 17.92 -5.28
C ILE A 172 2.60 19.22 -4.98
N ASN A 173 1.91 20.18 -4.41
CA ASN A 173 2.56 21.33 -3.79
C ASN A 173 3.03 20.92 -2.37
N MET A 174 4.33 20.80 -2.20
CA MET A 174 4.93 20.38 -0.92
C MET A 174 4.70 21.38 0.20
N GLU A 175 4.64 22.68 -0.10
CA GLU A 175 4.34 23.71 0.91
C GLU A 175 2.95 23.51 1.52
N GLU A 176 1.95 23.17 0.70
CA GLU A 176 0.60 22.85 1.17
C GLU A 176 0.56 21.51 1.91
N ALA A 177 1.21 20.49 1.37
CA ALA A 177 1.26 19.16 2.00
C ALA A 177 1.89 19.21 3.40
N LEU A 178 2.95 20.00 3.58
CA LEU A 178 3.63 20.17 4.87
C LEU A 178 2.76 20.82 5.95
N LYS A 179 1.72 21.56 5.59
CA LYS A 179 0.76 22.12 6.56
C LYS A 179 -0.14 21.05 7.18
N GLU A 180 -0.31 19.92 6.47
CA GLU A 180 -1.17 18.85 6.88
C GLU A 180 -0.42 17.67 7.53
N VAL A 181 0.87 17.48 7.18
CA VAL A 181 1.68 16.39 7.74
C VAL A 181 2.07 16.73 9.19
N PRO A 182 1.84 15.82 10.15
CA PRO A 182 2.23 16.02 11.54
C PRO A 182 3.73 16.26 11.71
N ALA A 183 4.11 17.05 12.71
CA ALA A 183 5.50 17.42 12.97
C ALA A 183 6.40 16.23 13.39
N ASP A 184 5.80 15.16 13.86
CA ASP A 184 6.46 13.91 14.25
C ASP A 184 6.51 12.86 13.11
N ALA A 185 5.95 13.18 11.94
CA ALA A 185 6.04 12.34 10.75
C ALA A 185 6.99 12.92 9.70
N LEU A 186 7.64 12.05 8.94
CA LEU A 186 8.55 12.46 7.89
C LEU A 186 7.77 12.74 6.59
N ALA A 187 7.90 13.96 6.06
CA ALA A 187 7.44 14.26 4.71
C ALA A 187 8.59 14.08 3.71
N MET A 188 8.39 13.21 2.74
CA MET A 188 9.35 12.93 1.67
C MET A 188 8.84 13.57 0.38
N GLY A 189 9.57 14.54 -0.11
CA GLY A 189 9.17 15.32 -1.27
C GLY A 189 9.58 14.71 -2.58
N ASN A 190 9.07 15.38 -3.56
CA ASN A 190 9.31 15.28 -4.97
C ASN A 190 10.43 16.24 -5.40
N LEU A 191 11.00 15.93 -6.52
CA LEU A 191 11.93 16.82 -7.26
C LEU A 191 11.31 17.22 -8.58
#